data_a3d3ec023c411d48f9826fc64cf7ab32
#
_entry.id   a3d3ec023c411d48f9826fc64cf7ab32
#
_cell.length_a   1.000
_cell.length_b   1.000
_cell.length_c   1.000
_cell.angle_alpha   90.00
_cell.angle_beta   90.00
_cell.angle_gamma   90.00
#
_symmetry.space_group_name_H-M   'P 1'
#
loop_
_entity.id
_entity.type
_entity.pdbx_description
1 polymer ?
#
loop_
_entity_poly.entity_id
_entity_poly.type
_entity_poly.pdbx_seq_one_letter_code
_entity_poly.pdbx_strand_id
1 'polypeptide(L)'
;MNIDARLLNKILAHRIQQHIKKLMHHDHIWLIPGMQGFLSICKSINVIHHINKLKDKNHITISVDAEKSFDKIQHPFVIHTLQKMGIEGTYLNIVKAIYDNPTASIIFNGEKLKASPLSSGKRQ
;
A
#
# COMPACT_ATOMS: atom_id res chain seq x y z
N MET A 1 6.14 20.15 -1.79
CA MET A 1 4.78 19.84 -1.30
C MET A 1 4.41 20.88 -0.22
N ASN A 2 3.23 21.46 -0.30
CA ASN A 2 2.75 22.46 0.67
C ASN A 2 2.68 21.87 2.10
N ILE A 3 2.95 22.69 3.12
CA ILE A 3 2.93 22.30 4.54
C ILE A 3 1.53 21.77 4.93
N ASP A 4 0.47 22.46 4.45
CA ASP A 4 -0.92 22.05 4.72
C ASP A 4 -1.23 20.64 4.17
N ALA A 5 -0.75 20.34 2.97
CA ALA A 5 -0.92 19.02 2.36
C ALA A 5 -0.16 17.93 3.14
N ARG A 6 1.03 18.25 3.67
CA ARG A 6 1.77 17.33 4.55
C ARG A 6 1.03 17.06 5.84
N LEU A 7 0.49 18.10 6.46
CA LEU A 7 -0.27 17.99 7.69
C LEU A 7 -1.54 17.15 7.49
N LEU A 8 -2.29 17.43 6.43
CA LEU A 8 -3.50 16.68 6.08
C LEU A 8 -3.17 15.18 5.87
N ASN A 9 -2.15 14.87 5.06
CA ASN A 9 -1.74 13.49 4.82
C ASN A 9 -1.32 12.77 6.11
N LYS A 10 -0.63 13.45 7.01
CA LYS A 10 -0.24 12.89 8.32
C LYS A 10 -1.44 12.59 9.21
N ILE A 11 -2.43 13.48 9.24
CA ILE A 11 -3.69 13.29 9.98
C ILE A 11 -4.46 12.08 9.41
N LEU A 12 -4.59 12.00 8.07
CA LEU A 12 -5.27 10.89 7.40
C LEU A 12 -4.58 9.56 7.66
N ALA A 13 -3.25 9.53 7.56
CA ALA A 13 -2.45 8.34 7.86
C ALA A 13 -2.61 7.91 9.32
N HIS A 14 -2.59 8.84 10.26
CA HIS A 14 -2.78 8.53 11.69
C HIS A 14 -4.18 7.96 11.98
N ARG A 15 -5.21 8.49 11.34
CA ARG A 15 -6.59 7.99 11.48
C ARG A 15 -6.74 6.57 10.96
N ILE A 16 -6.22 6.27 9.76
CA ILE A 16 -6.34 4.93 9.20
C ILE A 16 -5.48 3.91 9.99
N GLN A 17 -4.35 4.34 10.53
CA GLN A 17 -3.44 3.49 11.31
C GLN A 17 -4.13 2.86 12.54
N GLN A 18 -5.08 3.57 13.15
CA GLN A 18 -5.86 3.05 14.28
C GLN A 18 -6.75 1.87 13.89
N HIS A 19 -7.18 1.81 12.64
CA HIS A 19 -8.10 0.80 12.12
C HIS A 19 -7.40 -0.25 11.25
N ILE A 20 -6.17 -0.01 10.79
CA ILE A 20 -5.48 -0.84 9.81
C ILE A 20 -5.38 -2.30 10.26
N LYS A 21 -5.16 -2.56 11.55
CA LYS A 21 -5.08 -3.91 12.11
C LYS A 21 -6.38 -4.70 11.99
N LYS A 22 -7.52 -4.02 11.93
CA LYS A 22 -8.86 -4.62 11.75
C LYS A 22 -9.18 -4.84 10.28
N LEU A 23 -8.60 -4.03 9.40
CA LEU A 23 -8.86 -4.04 7.97
C LEU A 23 -7.97 -5.03 7.23
N MET A 24 -6.75 -5.25 7.72
CA MET A 24 -5.77 -6.12 7.08
C MET A 24 -5.88 -7.55 7.59
N HIS A 25 -5.79 -8.50 6.65
CA HIS A 25 -5.73 -9.92 7.00
C HIS A 25 -4.48 -10.20 7.86
N HIS A 26 -4.59 -11.09 8.83
CA HIS A 26 -3.51 -11.41 9.79
C HIS A 26 -2.22 -11.94 9.14
N ASP A 27 -2.27 -12.37 7.90
CA ASP A 27 -1.09 -12.83 7.15
C ASP A 27 -0.28 -11.69 6.51
N HIS A 28 -0.83 -10.44 6.46
CA HIS A 28 -0.15 -9.24 5.98
C HIS A 28 0.60 -8.52 7.11
N ILE A 29 1.67 -9.12 7.63
CA ILE A 29 2.26 -8.73 8.92
C ILE A 29 3.41 -7.71 8.80
N TRP A 30 4.11 -7.67 7.66
CA TRP A 30 5.42 -7.05 7.56
C TRP A 30 5.48 -5.51 7.68
N LEU A 31 4.39 -4.81 7.40
CA LEU A 31 4.38 -3.34 7.33
C LEU A 31 3.54 -2.67 8.44
N ILE A 32 2.99 -3.45 9.36
CA ILE A 32 2.11 -2.93 10.41
C ILE A 32 2.87 -2.88 11.74
N PRO A 33 3.07 -1.68 12.34
CA PRO A 33 3.73 -1.56 13.64
C PRO A 33 3.04 -2.41 14.71
N GLY A 34 3.82 -3.23 15.44
CA GLY A 34 3.33 -4.09 16.51
C GLY A 34 2.74 -5.43 16.07
N MET A 35 2.88 -5.81 14.79
CA MET A 35 2.64 -7.18 14.34
C MET A 35 3.96 -7.95 14.19
N GLN A 36 3.98 -9.19 14.66
CA GLN A 36 5.21 -9.99 14.74
C GLN A 36 5.52 -10.68 13.40
N GLY A 37 6.32 -10.05 12.55
CA GLY A 37 6.81 -10.64 11.30
C GLY A 37 7.58 -11.96 11.51
N PHE A 38 8.19 -12.14 12.69
CA PHE A 38 8.87 -13.37 13.08
C PHE A 38 7.98 -14.62 12.99
N LEU A 39 6.70 -14.52 13.38
CA LEU A 39 5.77 -15.65 13.30
C LEU A 39 5.52 -16.11 11.86
N SER A 40 5.49 -15.20 10.91
CA SER A 40 5.33 -15.56 9.48
C SER A 40 6.57 -16.25 8.93
N ILE A 41 7.77 -15.81 9.34
CA ILE A 41 9.02 -16.50 9.01
C ILE A 41 9.00 -17.92 9.57
N CYS A 42 8.65 -18.10 10.84
CA CYS A 42 8.57 -19.41 11.47
C CYS A 42 7.54 -20.32 10.79
N LYS A 43 6.36 -19.78 10.40
CA LYS A 43 5.36 -20.54 9.63
C LYS A 43 5.94 -21.04 8.31
N SER A 44 6.62 -20.18 7.56
CA SER A 44 7.22 -20.52 6.27
C SER A 44 8.30 -21.59 6.43
N ILE A 45 9.17 -21.46 7.42
CA ILE A 45 10.21 -22.46 7.74
C ILE A 45 9.57 -23.80 8.10
N ASN A 46 8.53 -23.81 8.93
CA ASN A 46 7.83 -25.04 9.32
C ASN A 46 7.16 -25.73 8.14
N VAL A 47 6.56 -24.96 7.21
CA VAL A 47 5.97 -25.51 5.98
C VAL A 47 7.06 -26.15 5.11
N ILE A 48 8.19 -25.47 4.87
CA ILE A 48 9.31 -26.00 4.11
C ILE A 48 9.87 -27.27 4.76
N HIS A 49 10.04 -27.26 6.08
CA HIS A 49 10.53 -28.44 6.81
C HIS A 49 9.54 -29.63 6.72
N HIS A 50 8.23 -29.36 6.80
CA HIS A 50 7.20 -30.39 6.63
C HIS A 50 7.24 -30.97 5.21
N ILE A 51 7.30 -30.10 4.19
CA ILE A 51 7.39 -30.52 2.77
C ILE A 51 8.62 -31.40 2.54
N ASN A 52 9.79 -31.02 3.06
CA ASN A 52 11.03 -31.78 2.91
C ASN A 52 10.99 -33.17 3.56
N LYS A 53 10.08 -33.39 4.51
CA LYS A 53 9.84 -34.73 5.09
C LYS A 53 8.94 -35.61 4.23
N LEU A 54 8.16 -35.04 3.32
CA LEU A 54 7.27 -35.75 2.41
C LEU A 54 8.09 -36.23 1.20
N LYS A 55 8.62 -37.47 1.25
CA LYS A 55 9.54 -37.99 0.23
C LYS A 55 8.90 -38.29 -1.13
N ASP A 56 7.56 -38.35 -1.19
CA ASP A 56 6.86 -38.92 -2.37
C ASP A 56 6.18 -37.90 -3.27
N LYS A 57 6.40 -36.58 -3.02
CA LYS A 57 5.77 -35.50 -3.82
C LYS A 57 6.76 -34.41 -4.13
N ASN A 58 6.82 -34.00 -5.39
CA ASN A 58 7.53 -32.79 -5.80
C ASN A 58 6.71 -31.55 -5.41
N HIS A 59 7.33 -30.63 -4.72
CA HIS A 59 6.73 -29.38 -4.31
C HIS A 59 7.48 -28.19 -4.94
N ILE A 60 6.75 -27.14 -5.28
CA ILE A 60 7.32 -25.92 -5.82
C ILE A 60 6.97 -24.78 -4.84
N THR A 61 7.96 -24.02 -4.41
CA THR A 61 7.77 -22.80 -3.64
C THR A 61 8.01 -21.61 -4.56
N ILE A 62 7.02 -20.73 -4.70
CA ILE A 62 7.10 -19.53 -5.52
C ILE A 62 7.13 -18.34 -4.57
N SER A 63 8.17 -17.52 -4.67
CA SER A 63 8.25 -16.21 -4.00
C SER A 63 7.99 -15.11 -5.02
N VAL A 64 7.02 -14.24 -4.71
CA VAL A 64 6.64 -13.12 -5.58
C VAL A 64 6.79 -11.82 -4.81
N ASP A 65 7.56 -10.87 -5.37
CA ASP A 65 7.68 -9.52 -4.85
C ASP A 65 7.17 -8.51 -5.88
N ALA A 66 6.48 -7.46 -5.39
CA ALA A 66 5.88 -6.45 -6.25
C ALA A 66 6.84 -5.26 -6.44
N GLU A 67 7.51 -5.22 -7.57
CA GLU A 67 8.38 -4.09 -7.94
C GLU A 67 7.58 -2.80 -8.14
N LYS A 68 7.99 -1.72 -7.44
CA LYS A 68 7.41 -0.37 -7.59
C LYS A 68 5.88 -0.34 -7.46
N SER A 69 5.33 -1.12 -6.55
CA SER A 69 3.88 -1.23 -6.35
C SER A 69 3.22 0.13 -6.11
N PHE A 70 3.86 1.02 -5.34
CA PHE A 70 3.33 2.36 -5.06
C PHE A 70 3.33 3.29 -6.28
N ASP A 71 4.20 3.07 -7.25
CA ASP A 71 4.30 3.90 -8.45
C ASP A 71 3.39 3.39 -9.57
N LYS A 72 3.06 2.10 -9.55
CA LYS A 72 2.25 1.44 -10.59
C LYS A 72 0.76 1.32 -10.24
N ILE A 73 0.38 1.58 -8.97
CA ILE A 73 -1.01 1.43 -8.55
C ILE A 73 -1.91 2.48 -9.21
N GLN A 74 -3.03 2.04 -9.78
CA GLN A 74 -4.00 2.93 -10.40
C GLN A 74 -4.91 3.57 -9.35
N HIS A 75 -5.18 4.87 -9.48
CA HIS A 75 -6.01 5.63 -8.53
C HIS A 75 -7.42 5.06 -8.36
N PRO A 76 -8.15 4.67 -9.44
CA PRO A 76 -9.46 4.05 -9.29
C PRO A 76 -9.44 2.74 -8.51
N PHE A 77 -8.37 1.95 -8.66
CA PHE A 77 -8.19 0.71 -7.90
C PHE A 77 -8.04 0.97 -6.40
N VAL A 78 -7.26 2.00 -6.02
CA VAL A 78 -7.13 2.40 -4.60
C VAL A 78 -8.48 2.73 -4.00
N ILE A 79 -9.26 3.58 -4.68
CA ILE A 79 -10.58 4.02 -4.21
C ILE A 79 -11.55 2.83 -4.07
N HIS A 80 -11.58 1.96 -5.08
CA HIS A 80 -12.43 0.77 -5.05
C HIS A 80 -12.04 -0.20 -3.92
N THR A 81 -10.75 -0.39 -3.69
CA THR A 81 -10.25 -1.23 -2.60
C THR A 81 -10.65 -0.68 -1.24
N LEU A 82 -10.50 0.64 -1.01
CA LEU A 82 -10.92 1.29 0.23
C LEU A 82 -12.42 1.12 0.49
N GLN A 83 -13.26 1.25 -0.56
CA GLN A 83 -14.70 1.01 -0.46
C GLN A 83 -15.01 -0.45 -0.08
N LYS A 84 -14.35 -1.42 -0.70
CA LYS A 84 -14.50 -2.84 -0.37
C LYS A 84 -14.05 -3.18 1.06
N MET A 85 -13.10 -2.43 1.60
CA MET A 85 -12.66 -2.56 2.99
C MET A 85 -13.63 -1.90 4.00
N GLY A 86 -14.77 -1.37 3.53
CA GLY A 86 -15.76 -0.72 4.38
C GLY A 86 -15.38 0.69 4.83
N ILE A 87 -14.42 1.33 4.13
CA ILE A 87 -14.05 2.72 4.38
C ILE A 87 -15.00 3.62 3.59
N GLU A 88 -15.86 4.34 4.30
CA GLU A 88 -16.91 5.17 3.73
C GLU A 88 -16.89 6.60 4.30
N GLY A 89 -17.81 7.43 3.81
CA GLY A 89 -18.06 8.77 4.34
C GLY A 89 -16.95 9.78 4.03
N THR A 90 -16.75 10.71 4.96
CA THR A 90 -15.85 11.86 4.77
C THR A 90 -14.41 11.47 4.45
N TYR A 91 -13.90 10.40 5.07
CA TYR A 91 -12.53 9.93 4.81
C TYR A 91 -12.34 9.53 3.34
N LEU A 92 -13.24 8.70 2.82
CA LEU A 92 -13.19 8.26 1.43
C LEU A 92 -13.34 9.44 0.45
N ASN A 93 -14.21 10.41 0.77
CA ASN A 93 -14.39 11.60 -0.07
C ASN A 93 -13.12 12.46 -0.12
N ILE A 94 -12.41 12.60 1.00
CA ILE A 94 -11.11 13.31 1.03
C ILE A 94 -10.09 12.57 0.17
N VAL A 95 -10.01 11.24 0.29
CA VAL A 95 -9.09 10.43 -0.53
C VAL A 95 -9.44 10.56 -2.02
N LYS A 96 -10.73 10.50 -2.38
CA LYS A 96 -11.18 10.75 -3.77
C LYS A 96 -10.72 12.11 -4.27
N ALA A 97 -10.91 13.17 -3.48
CA ALA A 97 -10.50 14.53 -3.86
C ALA A 97 -8.98 14.66 -4.04
N ILE A 98 -8.16 13.92 -3.28
CA ILE A 98 -6.70 13.89 -3.45
C ILE A 98 -6.31 13.26 -4.79
N TYR A 99 -7.04 12.24 -5.23
CA TYR A 99 -6.79 11.51 -6.47
C TYR A 99 -7.62 12.00 -7.66
N ASP A 100 -8.44 13.02 -7.47
CA ASP A 100 -9.17 13.67 -8.56
C ASP A 100 -8.22 14.56 -9.37
N ASN A 101 -8.05 14.23 -10.65
CA ASN A 101 -7.19 14.95 -11.60
C ASN A 101 -5.80 15.35 -11.05
N PRO A 102 -5.01 14.41 -10.47
CA PRO A 102 -3.70 14.74 -9.92
C PRO A 102 -2.74 15.12 -11.04
N THR A 103 -1.97 16.17 -10.82
CA THR A 103 -0.96 16.66 -11.75
C THR A 103 0.42 16.70 -11.11
N ALA A 104 1.46 16.43 -11.89
CA ALA A 104 2.84 16.60 -11.49
C ALA A 104 3.55 17.65 -12.35
N SER A 105 4.40 18.43 -11.73
CA SER A 105 5.30 19.38 -12.41
C SER A 105 6.74 19.00 -12.08
N ILE A 106 7.60 19.05 -13.06
CA ILE A 106 9.05 18.86 -12.90
C ILE A 106 9.70 20.22 -12.82
N ILE A 107 10.65 20.40 -11.91
CA ILE A 107 11.53 21.56 -11.85
C ILE A 107 12.86 21.14 -12.49
N PHE A 108 13.21 21.80 -13.57
CA PHE A 108 14.44 21.58 -14.30
C PHE A 108 15.24 22.87 -14.38
N ASN A 109 16.47 22.90 -13.89
CA ASN A 109 17.33 24.09 -13.82
C ASN A 109 16.66 25.32 -13.18
N GLY A 110 15.81 25.14 -12.17
CA GLY A 110 15.09 26.22 -11.49
C GLY A 110 13.78 26.65 -12.18
N GLU A 111 13.50 26.19 -13.38
CA GLU A 111 12.26 26.45 -14.10
C GLU A 111 11.24 25.33 -13.88
N LYS A 112 9.99 25.73 -13.58
CA LYS A 112 8.88 24.80 -13.40
C LYS A 112 8.24 24.50 -14.76
N LEU A 113 8.39 23.25 -15.21
CA LEU A 113 7.77 22.77 -16.46
C LEU A 113 6.24 22.66 -16.34
N LYS A 114 5.57 22.59 -17.49
CA LYS A 114 4.12 22.42 -17.57
C LYS A 114 3.68 21.17 -16.83
N ALA A 115 2.64 21.28 -16.01
CA ALA A 115 2.08 20.16 -15.26
C ALA A 115 1.49 19.12 -16.22
N SER A 116 1.79 17.84 -15.96
CA SER A 116 1.23 16.69 -16.66
C SER A 116 0.27 15.91 -15.75
N PRO A 117 -0.81 15.33 -16.29
CA PRO A 117 -1.72 14.51 -15.51
C PRO A 117 -1.04 13.20 -15.09
N LEU A 118 -1.36 12.72 -13.88
CA LEU A 118 -0.90 11.44 -13.34
C LEU A 118 -2.05 10.45 -13.39
N SER A 119 -1.86 9.31 -14.05
CA SER A 119 -2.84 8.21 -14.12
C SER A 119 -2.59 7.11 -13.09
N SER A 120 -1.38 7.05 -12.55
CA SER A 120 -0.96 6.04 -11.58
C SER A 120 0.09 6.59 -10.62
N GLY A 121 0.38 5.84 -9.57
CA GLY A 121 1.37 6.22 -8.57
C GLY A 121 0.81 7.13 -7.46
N LYS A 122 1.66 7.43 -6.49
CA LYS A 122 1.32 8.35 -5.40
C LYS A 122 1.71 9.79 -5.73
N ARG A 123 0.90 10.73 -5.30
CA ARG A 123 1.26 12.14 -5.31
C ARG A 123 2.43 12.38 -4.35
N GLN A 124 3.57 12.81 -4.87
CA GLN A 124 4.72 13.22 -4.08
C GLN A 124 4.58 14.66 -3.57
#